data_c9f55c906ff6aac49720e8b61a4830f4
#
_entry.id   c9f55c906ff6aac49720e8b61a4830f4
#
_cell.length_a   1.000
_cell.length_b   1.000
_cell.length_c   1.000
_cell.angle_alpha   90.00
_cell.angle_beta   90.00
_cell.angle_gamma   90.00
#
_symmetry.space_group_name_H-M   'P 1'
#
loop_
_entity.id
_entity.type
_entity.pdbx_description
1 polymer ?
#
loop_
_entity_poly.entity_id
_entity_poly.type
_entity_poly.pdbx_seq_one_letter_code
_entity_poly.pdbx_strand_id
1 'polypeptide(L)'
;MLFFENDYGYGAHPKVLEYLAQTNMEPVSGYGNDKFTASAAEKIKAAADCPDAQVYFLTGGTQTNMVVIDTLLRPYEGVVASSCGHVNTHEA
;
A
#
# COMPACT_ATOMS: atom_id res chain seq x y z
N MET A 1 15.56 -11.31 -20.56
CA MET A 1 14.18 -11.88 -20.60
C MET A 1 13.31 -11.06 -19.66
N LEU A 2 12.12 -10.65 -20.10
CA LEU A 2 11.16 -9.95 -19.26
C LEU A 2 10.12 -10.95 -18.75
N PHE A 3 9.86 -10.93 -17.47
CA PHE A 3 8.87 -11.80 -16.82
C PHE A 3 7.63 -10.96 -16.48
N PHE A 4 6.47 -11.41 -16.91
CA PHE A 4 5.18 -10.76 -16.69
C PHE A 4 4.21 -11.66 -15.89
N GLU A 5 4.74 -12.63 -15.18
CA GLU A 5 3.93 -13.59 -14.43
C GLU A 5 3.25 -12.93 -13.21
N ASN A 6 3.99 -12.05 -12.53
CA ASN A 6 3.49 -11.29 -11.38
C ASN A 6 4.36 -10.04 -11.13
N ASP A 7 3.92 -9.16 -10.26
CA ASP A 7 4.60 -7.92 -9.89
C ASP A 7 5.48 -8.04 -8.61
N TYR A 8 5.52 -9.22 -8.01
CA TYR A 8 6.29 -9.49 -6.79
C TYR A 8 7.44 -10.51 -6.97
N GLY A 9 7.71 -10.95 -8.19
CA GLY A 9 8.76 -11.95 -8.48
C GLY A 9 10.18 -11.42 -8.32
N TYR A 10 10.37 -10.12 -8.30
CA TYR A 10 11.65 -9.46 -8.10
C TYR A 10 11.69 -8.75 -6.74
N GLY A 11 12.91 -8.55 -6.24
CA GLY A 11 13.14 -7.73 -5.05
C GLY A 11 12.95 -6.24 -5.31
N ALA A 12 13.23 -5.43 -4.29
CA ALA A 12 13.09 -3.98 -4.38
C ALA A 12 14.08 -3.37 -5.40
N HIS A 13 13.67 -2.28 -6.03
CA HIS A 13 14.56 -1.51 -6.89
C HIS A 13 15.84 -1.08 -6.14
N PRO A 14 17.02 -1.10 -6.77
CA PRO A 14 18.29 -0.78 -6.11
C PRO A 14 18.29 0.53 -5.31
N LYS A 15 17.66 1.58 -5.82
CA LYS A 15 17.53 2.87 -5.10
C LYS A 15 16.73 2.76 -3.79
N VAL A 16 15.76 1.84 -3.70
CA VAL A 16 15.01 1.59 -2.46
C VAL A 16 15.92 0.96 -1.42
N LEU A 17 16.71 -0.04 -1.82
CA LEU A 17 17.68 -0.69 -0.93
C LEU A 17 18.76 0.26 -0.47
N GLU A 18 19.29 1.10 -1.36
CA GLU A 18 20.26 2.15 -1.02
C GLU A 18 19.68 3.11 0.02
N TYR A 19 18.47 3.60 -0.19
CA TYR A 19 17.82 4.52 0.75
C TYR A 19 17.54 3.88 2.10
N LEU A 20 17.11 2.64 2.12
CA LEU A 20 16.94 1.86 3.35
C LEU A 20 18.26 1.70 4.11
N ALA A 21 19.36 1.40 3.40
CA ALA A 21 20.68 1.29 4.03
C ALA A 21 21.14 2.61 4.66
N GLN A 22 20.90 3.74 3.96
CA GLN A 22 21.26 5.08 4.46
C GLN A 22 20.48 5.48 5.71
N THR A 23 19.22 5.08 5.80
CA THR A 23 18.31 5.51 6.87
C THR A 23 18.12 4.46 7.98
N ASN A 24 18.71 3.27 7.83
CA ASN A 24 18.48 2.12 8.71
C ASN A 24 18.79 2.38 10.19
N MET A 25 19.77 3.23 10.48
CA MET A 25 20.19 3.54 11.85
C MET A 25 19.54 4.81 12.42
N GLU A 26 18.64 5.44 11.69
CA GLU A 26 17.90 6.59 12.20
C GLU A 26 16.76 6.16 13.12
N PRO A 27 16.75 6.58 14.40
CA PRO A 27 15.62 6.32 15.26
C PRO A 27 14.41 7.17 14.85
N VAL A 28 13.26 6.53 14.73
CA VAL A 28 12.01 7.19 14.33
C VAL A 28 10.86 6.78 15.23
N SER A 29 9.84 7.63 15.31
CA SER A 29 8.60 7.33 16.00
C SER A 29 7.83 6.22 15.29
N GLY A 30 7.10 5.40 16.04
CA GLY A 30 6.20 4.40 15.49
C GLY A 30 4.84 4.96 15.07
N TYR A 31 4.00 4.05 14.58
CA TYR A 31 2.58 4.31 14.28
C TYR A 31 2.34 5.38 13.21
N GLY A 32 3.25 5.51 12.24
CA GLY A 32 3.11 6.46 11.14
C GLY A 32 3.37 7.93 11.51
N ASN A 33 3.92 8.20 12.69
CA ASN A 33 4.23 9.57 13.18
C ASN A 33 5.67 10.01 12.87
N ASP A 34 6.33 9.33 11.95
CA ASP A 34 7.71 9.61 11.58
C ASP A 34 7.82 10.49 10.33
N LYS A 35 8.99 11.10 10.18
CA LYS A 35 9.29 12.00 9.05
C LYS A 35 9.26 11.31 7.68
N PHE A 36 9.57 10.01 7.61
CA PHE A 36 9.56 9.27 6.35
C PHE A 36 8.13 9.01 5.88
N THR A 37 7.24 8.62 6.79
CA THR A 37 5.81 8.47 6.52
C THR A 37 5.20 9.78 6.04
N ALA A 38 5.48 10.89 6.72
CA ALA A 38 5.01 12.22 6.32
C ALA A 38 5.52 12.62 4.92
N SER A 39 6.82 12.43 4.66
CA SER A 39 7.41 12.71 3.35
C SER A 39 6.83 11.84 2.23
N ALA A 40 6.60 10.56 2.50
CA ALA A 40 5.99 9.64 1.56
C ALA A 40 4.55 10.05 1.21
N ALA A 41 3.75 10.42 2.21
CA ALA A 41 2.38 10.89 2.00
C ALA A 41 2.33 12.13 1.11
N GLU A 42 3.19 13.12 1.34
CA GLU A 42 3.25 14.33 0.51
C GLU A 42 3.67 14.03 -0.94
N LYS A 43 4.62 13.12 -1.14
CA LYS A 43 5.04 12.69 -2.48
C LYS A 43 3.92 11.95 -3.23
N ILE A 44 3.14 11.12 -2.53
CA ILE A 44 2.00 10.41 -3.11
C ILE A 44 0.91 11.40 -3.51
N LYS A 45 0.57 12.35 -2.65
CA LYS A 45 -0.40 13.41 -2.96
C LYS A 45 0.00 14.20 -4.20
N ALA A 46 1.27 14.59 -4.28
CA ALA A 46 1.81 15.31 -5.44
C ALA A 46 1.76 14.46 -6.72
N ALA A 47 2.14 13.18 -6.65
CA ALA A 47 2.09 12.28 -7.81
C ALA A 47 0.67 11.99 -8.29
N ALA A 48 -0.31 11.97 -7.38
CA ALA A 48 -1.72 11.78 -7.68
C ALA A 48 -2.44 13.07 -8.10
N ASP A 49 -1.76 14.21 -8.07
CA ASP A 49 -2.37 15.55 -8.26
C ASP A 49 -3.60 15.78 -7.36
N CYS A 50 -3.49 15.35 -6.11
CA CYS A 50 -4.58 15.39 -5.14
C CYS A 50 -4.07 15.87 -3.76
N PRO A 51 -3.82 17.19 -3.60
CA PRO A 51 -3.20 17.74 -2.39
C PRO A 51 -4.05 17.56 -1.12
N ASP A 52 -5.37 17.49 -1.27
CA ASP A 52 -6.30 17.33 -0.15
C ASP A 52 -6.57 15.87 0.23
N ALA A 53 -5.97 14.91 -0.47
CA ALA A 53 -6.15 13.50 -0.16
C ALA A 53 -5.55 13.13 1.19
N GLN A 54 -6.17 12.18 1.87
CA GLN A 54 -5.60 11.50 3.02
C GLN A 54 -4.89 10.23 2.55
N VAL A 55 -3.69 9.98 3.06
CA VAL A 55 -2.87 8.82 2.70
C VAL A 55 -2.70 7.93 3.92
N TYR A 56 -3.05 6.67 3.76
CA TYR A 56 -2.91 5.63 4.78
C TYR A 56 -2.00 4.52 4.25
N PHE A 57 -1.04 4.09 5.06
CA PHE A 57 -0.14 2.99 4.74
C PHE A 57 -0.60 1.72 5.45
N LEU A 58 -0.84 0.67 4.67
CA LEU A 58 -1.26 -0.64 5.14
C LEU A 58 -0.25 -1.71 4.72
N THR A 59 -0.30 -2.88 5.33
CA THR A 59 0.73 -3.91 5.15
C THR A 59 0.68 -4.62 3.80
N GLY A 60 -0.42 -4.52 3.08
CA GLY A 60 -0.56 -5.17 1.77
C GLY A 60 -1.95 -4.98 1.16
N GLY A 61 -2.10 -5.44 -0.08
CA GLY A 61 -3.32 -5.27 -0.86
C GLY A 61 -4.54 -5.95 -0.24
N THR A 62 -4.37 -7.14 0.31
CA THR A 62 -5.44 -7.88 0.99
C THR A 62 -5.99 -7.11 2.19
N GLN A 63 -5.11 -6.60 3.05
CA GLN A 63 -5.53 -5.77 4.18
C GLN A 63 -6.20 -4.47 3.69
N THR A 64 -5.67 -3.86 2.65
CA THR A 64 -6.24 -2.64 2.06
C THR A 64 -7.66 -2.89 1.59
N ASN A 65 -7.90 -3.96 0.85
CA ASN A 65 -9.24 -4.32 0.38
C ASN A 65 -10.21 -4.56 1.54
N MET A 66 -9.78 -5.30 2.55
CA MET A 66 -10.61 -5.56 3.74
C MET A 66 -11.00 -4.27 4.45
N VAL A 67 -10.04 -3.39 4.72
CA VAL A 67 -10.28 -2.11 5.41
C VAL A 67 -11.20 -1.21 4.59
N VAL A 68 -10.99 -1.11 3.28
CA VAL A 68 -11.82 -0.28 2.38
C VAL A 68 -13.25 -0.82 2.33
N ILE A 69 -13.43 -2.12 2.16
CA ILE A 69 -14.74 -2.76 2.10
C ILE A 69 -15.48 -2.56 3.42
N ASP A 70 -14.85 -2.84 4.55
CA ASP A 70 -15.44 -2.68 5.88
C ASP A 70 -15.83 -1.22 6.18
N THR A 71 -15.01 -0.27 5.73
CA THR A 71 -15.25 1.15 5.94
C THR A 71 -16.39 1.70 5.09
N LEU A 72 -16.51 1.24 3.84
CA LEU A 72 -17.46 1.78 2.87
C LEU A 72 -18.83 1.12 2.91
N LEU A 73 -18.90 -0.14 3.32
CA LEU A 73 -20.14 -0.92 3.31
C LEU A 73 -20.81 -0.96 4.67
N ARG A 74 -22.15 -0.97 4.64
CA ARG A 74 -22.96 -1.26 5.80
C ARG A 74 -23.07 -2.77 5.99
N PRO A 75 -23.44 -3.27 7.20
CA PRO A 75 -23.50 -4.72 7.50
C PRO A 75 -24.44 -5.54 6.58
N TYR A 76 -25.37 -4.88 5.89
CA TYR A 76 -26.33 -5.49 4.98
C TYR A 76 -25.98 -5.29 3.50
N GLU A 77 -24.85 -4.69 3.19
CA GLU A 77 -24.36 -4.47 1.83
C GLU A 77 -23.26 -5.48 1.49
N GLY A 78 -23.04 -5.72 0.21
CA GLY A 78 -22.05 -6.64 -0.29
C GLY A 78 -21.28 -6.08 -1.48
N VAL A 79 -20.16 -6.73 -1.78
CA VAL A 79 -19.32 -6.42 -2.95
C VAL A 79 -19.64 -7.38 -4.07
N VAL A 80 -19.84 -6.85 -5.27
CA VAL A 80 -19.91 -7.65 -6.48
C VAL A 80 -18.49 -7.81 -7.02
N ALA A 81 -18.01 -9.04 -7.08
CA ALA A 81 -16.69 -9.37 -7.58
C ALA A 81 -16.77 -10.47 -8.64
N SER A 82 -15.79 -10.52 -9.53
CA SER A 82 -15.61 -11.63 -10.47
C SER A 82 -15.34 -12.93 -9.72
N SER A 83 -15.87 -14.05 -10.18
CA SER A 83 -15.62 -15.38 -9.59
C SER A 83 -14.13 -15.76 -9.60
N CYS A 84 -13.34 -15.21 -10.52
CA CYS A 84 -11.89 -15.38 -10.61
C CYS A 84 -11.11 -14.17 -10.08
N GLY A 85 -11.79 -13.17 -9.51
CA GLY A 85 -11.13 -12.00 -8.94
C GLY A 85 -10.32 -12.32 -7.68
N HIS A 86 -9.27 -11.57 -7.43
CA HIS A 86 -8.36 -11.79 -6.31
C HIS A 86 -9.08 -11.75 -4.96
N VAL A 87 -10.01 -10.82 -4.78
CA VAL A 87 -10.85 -10.71 -3.56
C VAL A 87 -11.60 -12.01 -3.25
N ASN A 88 -12.03 -12.72 -4.31
CA ASN A 88 -12.86 -13.93 -4.17
C ASN A 88 -12.03 -15.22 -4.08
N THR A 89 -10.80 -15.21 -4.59
CA THR A 89 -9.98 -16.44 -4.74
C THR A 89 -8.75 -16.50 -3.85
N HIS A 90 -8.21 -15.36 -3.43
CA HIS A 90 -6.91 -15.26 -2.77
C HIS A 90 -6.94 -14.47 -1.46
N GLU A 91 -8.05 -13.88 -1.12
CA GLU A 91 -8.23 -13.14 0.13
C GLU A 91 -9.15 -13.93 1.07
N ALA A 92 -8.78 -13.99 2.34
CA ALA A 92 -9.55 -14.72 3.36
C ALA A 92 -10.85 -14.01 3.71
#